data_e0cec7ba6258238a13cfbdcf13ad37b7
#
_entry.id   e0cec7ba6258238a13cfbdcf13ad37b7
#
_cell.length_a   1.000
_cell.length_b   1.000
_cell.length_c   1.000
_cell.angle_alpha   90.00
_cell.angle_beta   90.00
_cell.angle_gamma   90.00
#
_symmetry.space_group_name_H-M   'P 1'
#
loop_
_entity.id
_entity.type
_entity.pdbx_description
1 polymer ?
#
loop_
_entity_poly.entity_id
_entity_poly.type
_entity_poly.pdbx_seq_one_letter_code
_entity_poly.pdbx_strand_id
1 'polypeptide(L)'
;FKTARRKVLNAMELAQKKGINITALGGFTSIIFENFNLLQHKQIRNTSLEWERFTTGNTHTAWVICRQLELNAPRIGIDLKSATVAVVGATGDIGSAVCRWLINKTGIRELLMVARQQEPLASLQKELDGGTIKNLDAALPEADIVVWVARMPKTIEIDTTVSYTQ
;
A
#
# COMPACT_ATOMS: atom_id res chain seq x y z
N PHE A 1 -19.13 -6.19 -8.90
CA PHE A 1 -18.69 -5.16 -7.92
C PHE A 1 -19.88 -4.57 -7.13
N LYS A 2 -20.92 -4.03 -7.76
CA LYS A 2 -22.07 -3.40 -7.05
C LYS A 2 -22.73 -4.33 -6.03
N THR A 3 -22.99 -5.60 -6.36
CA THR A 3 -23.59 -6.60 -5.46
C THR A 3 -22.69 -6.94 -4.28
N ALA A 4 -21.39 -7.14 -4.51
CA ALA A 4 -20.42 -7.43 -3.45
C ALA A 4 -20.34 -6.26 -2.45
N ARG A 5 -20.24 -5.02 -2.96
CA ARG A 5 -20.22 -3.81 -2.15
C ARG A 5 -21.45 -3.69 -1.26
N ARG A 6 -22.65 -3.93 -1.81
CA ARG A 6 -23.90 -3.89 -1.02
C ARG A 6 -23.88 -4.93 0.10
N LYS A 7 -23.40 -6.16 -0.17
CA LYS A 7 -23.29 -7.19 0.88
C LYS A 7 -22.36 -6.79 2.01
N VAL A 8 -21.21 -6.18 1.68
CA VAL A 8 -20.27 -5.73 2.70
C VAL A 8 -20.85 -4.58 3.50
N LEU A 9 -21.49 -3.59 2.88
CA LEU A 9 -22.17 -2.50 3.58
C LEU A 9 -23.26 -3.00 4.53
N ASN A 10 -24.09 -3.94 4.08
CA ASN A 10 -25.12 -4.52 4.94
C ASN A 10 -24.49 -5.27 6.15
N ALA A 11 -23.37 -5.95 5.94
CA ALA A 11 -22.65 -6.61 7.04
C ALA A 11 -22.08 -5.59 8.03
N MET A 12 -21.53 -4.47 7.55
CA MET A 12 -21.04 -3.38 8.39
C MET A 12 -22.16 -2.75 9.21
N GLU A 13 -23.30 -2.45 8.59
CA GLU A 13 -24.48 -1.95 9.29
C GLU A 13 -24.98 -2.94 10.35
N LEU A 14 -24.98 -4.24 10.05
CA LEU A 14 -25.35 -5.26 11.02
C LEU A 14 -24.37 -5.31 12.19
N ALA A 15 -23.07 -5.24 11.95
CA ALA A 15 -22.06 -5.21 12.99
C ALA A 15 -22.25 -4.01 13.92
N GLN A 16 -22.48 -2.83 13.35
CA GLN A 16 -22.74 -1.62 14.13
C GLN A 16 -24.04 -1.74 14.95
N LYS A 17 -25.14 -2.24 14.36
CA LYS A 17 -26.41 -2.49 15.06
C LYS A 17 -26.27 -3.50 16.21
N LYS A 18 -25.35 -4.44 16.10
CA LYS A 18 -25.00 -5.41 17.16
C LYS A 18 -24.10 -4.84 18.25
N GLY A 19 -23.72 -3.57 18.15
CA GLY A 19 -22.86 -2.91 19.14
C GLY A 19 -21.37 -3.33 19.05
N ILE A 20 -20.92 -3.87 17.89
CA ILE A 20 -19.52 -4.22 17.69
C ILE A 20 -18.72 -2.93 17.55
N ASN A 21 -17.76 -2.75 18.43
CA ASN A 21 -16.96 -1.53 18.50
C ASN A 21 -15.94 -1.40 17.38
N ILE A 22 -15.30 -2.50 16.97
CA ILE A 22 -14.28 -2.52 15.90
C ILE A 22 -14.51 -3.73 15.02
N THR A 23 -14.55 -3.50 13.71
CA THR A 23 -14.68 -4.57 12.70
C THR A 23 -13.55 -4.46 11.69
N ALA A 24 -12.76 -5.52 11.54
CA ALA A 24 -11.74 -5.61 10.50
C ALA A 24 -12.33 -6.21 9.22
N LEU A 25 -12.16 -5.48 8.11
CA LEU A 25 -12.54 -5.92 6.77
C LEU A 25 -11.37 -6.69 6.16
N GLY A 26 -11.36 -8.01 6.30
CA GLY A 26 -10.28 -8.87 5.83
C GLY A 26 -10.40 -9.32 4.38
N GLY A 27 -9.31 -9.85 3.83
CA GLY A 27 -9.26 -10.42 2.50
C GLY A 27 -9.68 -9.44 1.40
N PHE A 28 -10.47 -9.92 0.45
CA PHE A 28 -10.93 -9.09 -0.68
C PHE A 28 -11.93 -7.99 -0.30
N THR A 29 -12.46 -7.98 0.91
CA THR A 29 -13.37 -6.91 1.34
C THR A 29 -12.66 -5.56 1.47
N SER A 30 -11.36 -5.57 1.79
CA SER A 30 -10.53 -4.36 1.81
C SER A 30 -10.44 -3.71 0.43
N ILE A 31 -10.33 -4.50 -0.64
CA ILE A 31 -10.25 -4.01 -2.03
C ILE A 31 -11.54 -3.27 -2.45
N ILE A 32 -12.68 -3.65 -1.90
CA ILE A 32 -13.97 -3.00 -2.19
C ILE A 32 -14.00 -1.56 -1.66
N PHE A 33 -13.22 -1.31 -0.61
CA PHE A 33 -13.10 -0.04 0.08
C PHE A 33 -11.69 0.57 -0.04
N GLU A 34 -10.90 0.10 -0.99
CA GLU A 34 -9.57 0.62 -1.26
C GLU A 34 -9.63 2.11 -1.60
N ASN A 35 -8.70 2.84 -1.01
CA ASN A 35 -8.57 4.30 -1.09
C ASN A 35 -9.52 5.12 -0.21
N PHE A 36 -10.31 4.56 0.67
CA PHE A 36 -11.31 5.25 1.51
C PHE A 36 -11.87 6.60 0.94
N ASN A 37 -11.56 6.92 -0.30
CA ASN A 37 -12.19 7.98 -1.11
C ASN A 37 -13.70 7.77 -1.27
N LEU A 38 -14.18 6.76 -0.60
CA LEU A 38 -15.57 6.41 -0.41
C LEU A 38 -16.40 7.52 0.19
N LEU A 39 -15.78 8.41 0.97
CA LEU A 39 -16.44 9.63 1.47
C LEU A 39 -16.88 10.56 0.33
N GLN A 40 -16.31 10.43 -0.87
CA GLN A 40 -16.71 11.17 -2.07
C GLN A 40 -17.82 10.48 -2.86
N HIS A 41 -18.07 9.17 -2.67
CA HIS A 41 -19.16 8.49 -3.36
C HIS A 41 -20.51 8.80 -2.73
N LYS A 42 -21.42 9.45 -3.48
CA LYS A 42 -22.79 9.81 -3.07
C LYS A 42 -23.57 8.66 -2.40
N GLN A 43 -23.31 7.41 -2.74
CA GLN A 43 -23.97 6.23 -2.17
C GLN A 43 -23.59 5.91 -0.73
N ILE A 44 -22.47 6.44 -0.24
CA ILE A 44 -21.97 6.18 1.11
C ILE A 44 -22.28 7.35 2.05
N ARG A 45 -22.43 8.55 1.51
CA ARG A 45 -22.87 9.71 2.30
C ARG A 45 -24.24 9.54 2.97
N ASN A 46 -25.04 8.58 2.52
CA ASN A 46 -26.36 8.28 3.07
C ASN A 46 -26.37 7.08 4.03
N THR A 47 -25.23 6.55 4.45
CA THR A 47 -25.17 5.49 5.44
C THR A 47 -24.96 6.10 6.84
N SER A 48 -25.62 5.52 7.83
CA SER A 48 -25.45 5.86 9.25
C SER A 48 -24.22 5.15 9.87
N LEU A 49 -23.23 4.76 9.04
CA LEU A 49 -22.05 4.06 9.49
C LEU A 49 -21.05 4.99 10.17
N GLU A 50 -20.64 4.59 11.36
CA GLU A 50 -19.53 5.20 12.10
C GLU A 50 -18.23 4.59 11.56
N TRP A 51 -17.59 5.25 10.60
CA TRP A 51 -16.45 4.72 9.84
C TRP A 51 -15.24 4.40 10.71
N GLU A 52 -15.10 5.06 11.84
CA GLU A 52 -14.03 4.85 12.83
C GLU A 52 -14.06 3.45 13.43
N ARG A 53 -15.20 2.76 13.33
CA ARG A 53 -15.37 1.37 13.80
C ARG A 53 -14.86 0.32 12.81
N PHE A 54 -14.42 0.74 11.63
CA PHE A 54 -14.03 -0.19 10.56
C PHE A 54 -12.58 0.03 10.14
N THR A 55 -11.83 -1.06 9.99
CA THR A 55 -10.47 -1.04 9.45
C THR A 55 -10.31 -2.08 8.36
N THR A 56 -9.51 -1.80 7.34
CA THR A 56 -9.16 -2.78 6.30
C THR A 56 -7.96 -3.65 6.68
N GLY A 57 -7.24 -3.30 7.73
CA GLY A 57 -5.96 -3.93 8.08
C GLY A 57 -4.77 -3.45 7.22
N ASN A 58 -5.00 -2.64 6.19
CA ASN A 58 -3.93 -2.16 5.30
C ASN A 58 -2.88 -1.35 6.07
N THR A 59 -3.29 -0.55 7.04
CA THR A 59 -2.37 0.21 7.92
C THR A 59 -1.44 -0.72 8.69
N HIS A 60 -1.96 -1.83 9.23
CA HIS A 60 -1.14 -2.83 9.92
C HIS A 60 -0.16 -3.49 8.96
N THR A 61 -0.61 -3.86 7.75
CA THR A 61 0.25 -4.45 6.72
C THR A 61 1.37 -3.49 6.32
N ALA A 62 1.06 -2.21 6.10
CA ALA A 62 2.06 -1.20 5.79
C ALA A 62 3.08 -1.05 6.93
N TRP A 63 2.60 -1.03 8.19
CA TRP A 63 3.49 -0.98 9.36
C TRP A 63 4.42 -2.20 9.44
N VAL A 64 3.91 -3.40 9.20
CA VAL A 64 4.73 -4.63 9.18
C VAL A 64 5.82 -4.53 8.12
N ILE A 65 5.49 -4.07 6.90
CA ILE A 65 6.47 -3.88 5.83
C ILE A 65 7.55 -2.87 6.27
N CYS A 66 7.16 -1.73 6.82
CA CYS A 66 8.10 -0.73 7.32
C CYS A 66 9.05 -1.31 8.39
N ARG A 67 8.51 -2.05 9.35
CA ARG A 67 9.31 -2.71 10.38
C ARG A 67 10.25 -3.78 9.81
N GLN A 68 9.82 -4.53 8.80
CA GLN A 68 10.68 -5.50 8.13
C GLN A 68 11.85 -4.81 7.42
N LEU A 69 11.62 -3.67 6.78
CA LEU A 69 12.69 -2.88 6.18
C LEU A 69 13.70 -2.40 7.23
N GLU A 70 13.25 -1.81 8.33
CA GLU A 70 14.13 -1.36 9.42
C GLU A 70 14.98 -2.50 10.01
N LEU A 71 14.38 -3.67 10.20
CA LEU A 71 15.05 -4.78 10.87
C LEU A 71 15.99 -5.57 9.94
N ASN A 72 15.64 -5.68 8.66
CA ASN A 72 16.36 -6.58 7.76
C ASN A 72 17.36 -5.85 6.86
N ALA A 73 17.15 -4.61 6.45
CA ALA A 73 18.10 -3.89 5.63
C ALA A 73 19.52 -3.84 6.26
N PRO A 74 19.68 -3.52 7.55
CA PRO A 74 21.01 -3.55 8.17
C PRO A 74 21.63 -4.95 8.22
N ARG A 75 20.81 -6.02 8.32
CA ARG A 75 21.30 -7.41 8.36
C ARG A 75 21.95 -7.85 7.05
N ILE A 76 21.56 -7.25 5.95
CA ILE A 76 22.13 -7.50 4.61
C ILE A 76 23.09 -6.38 4.17
N GLY A 77 23.52 -5.54 5.12
CA GLY A 77 24.50 -4.48 4.86
C GLY A 77 23.94 -3.23 4.17
N ILE A 78 22.63 -3.05 4.10
CA ILE A 78 22.01 -1.87 3.51
C ILE A 78 21.64 -0.87 4.60
N ASP A 79 22.18 0.35 4.50
CA ASP A 79 21.71 1.48 5.29
C ASP A 79 20.54 2.17 4.53
N LEU A 80 19.37 2.18 5.14
CA LEU A 80 18.18 2.82 4.54
C LEU A 80 18.41 4.28 4.16
N LYS A 81 19.23 5.02 4.91
CA LYS A 81 19.50 6.44 4.61
C LYS A 81 20.26 6.64 3.30
N SER A 82 21.07 5.67 2.90
CA SER A 82 21.81 5.71 1.64
C SER A 82 21.15 4.92 0.52
N ALA A 83 20.04 4.24 0.80
CA ALA A 83 19.38 3.34 -0.13
C ALA A 83 18.44 4.07 -1.11
N THR A 84 18.36 3.53 -2.32
CA THR A 84 17.29 3.79 -3.28
C THR A 84 16.22 2.71 -3.11
N VAL A 85 15.01 3.10 -2.79
CA VAL A 85 13.89 2.16 -2.56
C VAL A 85 12.83 2.32 -3.62
N ALA A 86 12.53 1.26 -4.36
CA ALA A 86 11.42 1.24 -5.30
C ALA A 86 10.14 0.69 -4.65
N VAL A 87 9.03 1.41 -4.76
CA VAL A 87 7.71 0.97 -4.29
C VAL A 87 6.81 0.71 -5.49
N VAL A 88 6.56 -0.57 -5.78
CA VAL A 88 5.68 -1.00 -6.87
C VAL A 88 4.25 -1.16 -6.35
N GLY A 89 3.35 -0.36 -6.88
CA GLY A 89 1.99 -0.20 -6.36
C GLY A 89 1.87 1.01 -5.43
N ALA A 90 2.70 2.04 -5.65
CA ALA A 90 2.82 3.22 -4.80
C ALA A 90 1.50 3.98 -4.54
N THR A 91 0.52 3.89 -5.46
CA THR A 91 -0.79 4.57 -5.33
C THR A 91 -1.84 3.79 -4.56
N GLY A 92 -1.59 2.53 -4.19
CA GLY A 92 -2.48 1.75 -3.35
C GLY A 92 -2.38 2.16 -1.87
N ASP A 93 -3.35 1.74 -1.03
CA ASP A 93 -3.39 2.08 0.41
C ASP A 93 -2.09 1.71 1.12
N ILE A 94 -1.59 0.48 0.90
CA ILE A 94 -0.36 0.01 1.51
C ILE A 94 0.86 0.74 0.91
N GLY A 95 0.93 0.83 -0.41
CA GLY A 95 2.06 1.45 -1.10
C GLY A 95 2.23 2.92 -0.75
N SER A 96 1.16 3.69 -0.73
CA SER A 96 1.19 5.11 -0.36
C SER A 96 1.57 5.32 1.11
N ALA A 97 1.12 4.44 2.00
CA ALA A 97 1.53 4.49 3.41
C ALA A 97 3.02 4.18 3.58
N VAL A 98 3.56 3.19 2.85
CA VAL A 98 4.99 2.88 2.84
C VAL A 98 5.80 4.05 2.26
N CYS A 99 5.37 4.65 1.15
CA CYS A 99 6.02 5.84 0.58
C CYS A 99 6.10 7.00 1.58
N ARG A 100 4.99 7.30 2.26
CA ARG A 100 4.94 8.34 3.32
C ARG A 100 5.92 8.04 4.44
N TRP A 101 5.99 6.79 4.87
CA TRP A 101 6.91 6.39 5.93
C TRP A 101 8.38 6.51 5.48
N LEU A 102 8.71 6.05 4.28
CA LEU A 102 10.06 6.14 3.74
C LEU A 102 10.55 7.59 3.67
N ILE A 103 9.77 8.51 3.13
CA ILE A 103 10.15 9.92 3.04
C ILE A 103 10.23 10.56 4.44
N ASN A 104 9.21 10.39 5.28
CA ASN A 104 9.08 11.19 6.50
C ASN A 104 9.85 10.64 7.70
N LYS A 105 10.21 9.35 7.70
CA LYS A 105 10.79 8.69 8.89
C LYS A 105 12.19 8.13 8.70
N THR A 106 12.57 7.72 7.49
CA THR A 106 13.85 7.05 7.29
C THR A 106 14.92 7.96 6.70
N GLY A 107 14.52 8.99 5.96
CA GLY A 107 15.44 9.86 5.25
C GLY A 107 16.24 9.13 4.17
N ILE A 108 15.59 8.19 3.46
CA ILE A 108 16.20 7.44 2.34
C ILE A 108 16.82 8.37 1.31
N ARG A 109 17.83 7.89 0.60
CA ARG A 109 18.48 8.64 -0.48
C ARG A 109 17.51 8.96 -1.61
N GLU A 110 16.74 7.97 -2.05
CA GLU A 110 15.80 8.12 -3.15
C GLU A 110 14.62 7.16 -3.04
N LEU A 111 13.42 7.67 -3.32
CA LEU A 111 12.20 6.90 -3.46
C LEU A 111 11.81 6.82 -4.94
N LEU A 112 11.77 5.62 -5.51
CA LEU A 112 11.24 5.36 -6.84
C LEU A 112 9.80 4.87 -6.73
N MET A 113 8.86 5.64 -7.26
CA MET A 113 7.44 5.34 -7.20
C MET A 113 6.94 4.76 -8.52
N VAL A 114 6.41 3.55 -8.47
CA VAL A 114 5.89 2.83 -9.64
C VAL A 114 4.42 2.52 -9.46
N ALA A 115 3.58 2.96 -10.39
CA ALA A 115 2.16 2.60 -10.45
C ALA A 115 1.64 2.72 -11.89
N ARG A 116 0.48 2.08 -12.16
CA ARG A 116 -0.13 2.10 -13.50
C ARG A 116 -0.79 3.44 -13.83
N GLN A 117 -1.35 4.10 -12.84
CA GLN A 117 -2.10 5.35 -13.02
C GLN A 117 -1.21 6.54 -12.69
N GLN A 118 -0.97 7.39 -13.68
CA GLN A 118 -0.04 8.53 -13.56
C GLN A 118 -0.60 9.67 -12.72
N GLU A 119 -1.88 9.97 -12.83
CA GLU A 119 -2.51 11.07 -12.10
C GLU A 119 -2.49 10.91 -10.57
N PRO A 120 -2.90 9.74 -10.00
CA PRO A 120 -2.72 9.49 -8.56
C PRO A 120 -1.26 9.49 -8.12
N LEU A 121 -0.35 9.06 -9.00
CA LEU A 121 1.08 9.01 -8.72
C LEU A 121 1.68 10.42 -8.62
N ALA A 122 1.32 11.31 -9.55
CA ALA A 122 1.72 12.71 -9.51
C ALA A 122 1.14 13.44 -8.28
N SER A 123 -0.09 13.10 -7.89
CA SER A 123 -0.72 13.63 -6.67
C SER A 123 0.03 13.19 -5.42
N LEU A 124 0.44 11.93 -5.35
CA LEU A 124 1.24 11.40 -4.24
C LEU A 124 2.63 12.06 -4.19
N GLN A 125 3.30 12.23 -5.33
CA GLN A 125 4.59 12.91 -5.42
C GLN A 125 4.51 14.34 -4.87
N LYS A 126 3.47 15.08 -5.27
CA LYS A 126 3.23 16.44 -4.79
C LYS A 126 2.96 16.48 -3.28
N GLU A 127 2.18 15.52 -2.76
CA GLU A 127 1.88 15.40 -1.33
C GLU A 127 3.16 15.15 -0.51
N LEU A 128 4.05 14.29 -1.01
CA LEU A 128 5.28 13.90 -0.34
C LEU A 128 6.40 14.97 -0.45
N ASP A 129 6.25 15.93 -1.35
CA ASP A 129 7.31 16.87 -1.74
C ASP A 129 8.62 16.13 -2.08
N GLY A 130 8.49 14.96 -2.74
CA GLY A 130 9.64 14.12 -3.06
C GLY A 130 9.27 12.81 -3.76
N GLY A 131 10.34 12.05 -4.04
CA GLY A 131 10.24 10.80 -4.79
C GLY A 131 10.24 11.00 -6.30
N THR A 132 10.71 9.99 -7.02
CA THR A 132 10.83 9.97 -8.48
C THR A 132 9.83 9.00 -9.08
N ILE A 133 9.03 9.46 -10.02
CA ILE A 133 8.10 8.60 -10.77
C ILE A 133 8.86 7.87 -11.87
N LYS A 134 8.78 6.55 -11.87
CA LYS A 134 9.40 5.70 -12.90
C LYS A 134 8.46 4.61 -13.39
N ASN A 135 8.73 4.09 -14.58
CA ASN A 135 8.16 2.81 -15.00
C ASN A 135 8.90 1.66 -14.30
N LEU A 136 8.34 0.46 -14.36
CA LEU A 136 8.88 -0.70 -13.65
C LEU A 136 10.29 -1.07 -14.12
N ASP A 137 10.49 -1.13 -15.44
CA ASP A 137 11.75 -1.57 -16.05
C ASP A 137 12.92 -0.61 -15.75
N ALA A 138 12.63 0.68 -15.59
CA ALA A 138 13.62 1.67 -15.20
C ALA A 138 13.87 1.70 -13.69
N ALA A 139 12.87 1.40 -12.86
CA ALA A 139 13.00 1.46 -11.41
C ALA A 139 13.77 0.27 -10.84
N LEU A 140 13.54 -0.94 -11.36
CA LEU A 140 14.12 -2.16 -10.79
C LEU A 140 15.68 -2.18 -10.81
N PRO A 141 16.37 -1.81 -11.91
CA PRO A 141 17.83 -1.83 -11.92
C PRO A 141 18.49 -0.77 -11.02
N GLU A 142 17.77 0.28 -10.67
CA GLU A 142 18.30 1.38 -9.86
C GLU A 142 18.05 1.19 -8.35
N ALA A 143 17.16 0.26 -7.98
CA ALA A 143 16.73 0.08 -6.60
C ALA A 143 17.66 -0.87 -5.83
N ASP A 144 18.12 -0.43 -4.65
CA ASP A 144 18.76 -1.30 -3.66
C ASP A 144 17.74 -2.20 -2.96
N ILE A 145 16.49 -1.70 -2.83
CA ILE A 145 15.37 -2.42 -2.20
C ILE A 145 14.11 -2.24 -3.05
N VAL A 146 13.36 -3.33 -3.26
CA VAL A 146 12.06 -3.29 -3.92
C VAL A 146 10.96 -3.69 -2.95
N VAL A 147 10.00 -2.81 -2.73
CA VAL A 147 8.76 -3.09 -2.00
C VAL A 147 7.65 -3.34 -3.01
N TRP A 148 7.24 -4.60 -3.14
CA TRP A 148 6.22 -4.98 -4.10
C TRP A 148 4.87 -5.17 -3.40
N VAL A 149 3.95 -4.23 -3.59
CA VAL A 149 2.59 -4.24 -3.02
C VAL A 149 1.50 -4.16 -4.09
N ALA A 150 1.89 -4.34 -5.35
CA ALA A 150 0.96 -4.47 -6.46
C ALA A 150 0.68 -5.93 -6.78
N ARG A 151 -0.44 -6.17 -7.47
CA ARG A 151 -0.70 -7.49 -8.06
C ARG A 151 0.35 -7.79 -9.11
N MET A 152 1.01 -8.94 -9.00
CA MET A 152 1.99 -9.37 -10.01
C MET A 152 1.34 -9.45 -11.40
N PRO A 153 1.99 -8.92 -12.44
CA PRO A 153 1.60 -9.22 -13.83
C PRO A 153 1.72 -10.73 -14.06
N LYS A 154 0.89 -11.28 -14.94
CA LYS A 154 0.85 -12.72 -15.25
C LYS A 154 2.16 -13.30 -15.83
N THR A 155 3.12 -12.46 -16.19
CA THR A 155 4.35 -12.78 -16.92
C THR A 155 5.58 -12.13 -16.27
N ILE A 156 5.85 -12.39 -14.99
CA ILE A 156 7.21 -12.26 -14.48
C ILE A 156 7.77 -13.69 -14.38
N GLU A 157 8.64 -14.07 -15.30
CA GLU A 157 9.55 -15.20 -15.11
C GLU A 157 10.50 -14.77 -14.00
N ILE A 158 10.34 -15.37 -12.82
CA ILE A 158 11.32 -15.22 -11.75
C ILE A 158 12.45 -16.17 -12.14
N ASP A 159 13.60 -15.61 -12.50
CA ASP A 159 14.82 -16.41 -12.65
C ASP A 159 15.18 -16.97 -11.26
N THR A 160 14.87 -18.24 -11.06
CA THR A 160 15.14 -18.96 -9.80
C THR A 160 16.58 -19.46 -9.69
N THR A 161 17.49 -19.00 -10.56
CA THR A 161 18.91 -19.40 -10.54
C THR A 161 19.74 -18.65 -9.51
N VAL A 162 19.16 -17.86 -8.61
CA VAL A 162 19.88 -17.31 -7.45
C VAL A 162 20.20 -18.46 -6.50
N SER A 163 21.40 -19.05 -6.66
CA SER A 163 21.97 -20.01 -5.72
C SER A 163 22.27 -19.29 -4.41
N TYR A 164 21.55 -19.65 -3.35
CA TYR A 164 21.95 -19.31 -1.99
C TYR A 164 23.22 -20.11 -1.68
N THR A 165 24.38 -19.48 -1.76
CA THR A 165 25.58 -19.99 -1.08
C THR A 165 25.38 -19.81 0.41
N GLN A 166 25.34 -20.94 1.11
CA GLN A 166 25.29 -21.04 2.57
C GLN A 166 26.57 -20.49 3.20
#